data_6ccba74dda85ea5516d8d18fa017e8f5
#
_entry.id   6ccba74dda85ea5516d8d18fa017e8f5
#
_cell.length_a   1.000
_cell.length_b   1.000
_cell.length_c   1.000
_cell.angle_alpha   90.00
_cell.angle_beta   90.00
_cell.angle_gamma   90.00
#
_symmetry.space_group_name_H-M   'P 1'
#
loop_
_entity.id
_entity.type
_entity.pdbx_description
1 polymer ?
#
loop_
_entity_poly.entity_id
_entity_poly.type
_entity_poly.pdbx_seq_one_letter_code
_entity_poly.pdbx_strand_id
1 'polypeptide(L)'
;QNANVDGKSFGGRVGAVNSEVMKQIALDEYMSEMSRTNHLNNRIYIHDLDSYAAGMHNCLSIPFDKLLANGFNTRQTDVRPAQSVNTAGQLIAVIFQLQSLQQFGGVSATHIDWTLMPYVKKSFRKHYIVAYLKNTTAFSQIDLMGMLFDSYEDESGIIRNRFEDWIDKNKERFYEETGLKEEDFFFANKEKLDPLLYQSAMYDTILETKQAVEALYHNLNTLQSRSGNQLPFTSINYGTCTEPEGRMVIKALLDVSISGIGKLHKTSIFPCGIFQLMKGVNRKPGDPNYDLYR
;
A
#
# COMPACT_ATOMS: atom_id res chain seq x y z
N GLN A 1 23.84 -18.29 0.62
CA GLN A 1 22.95 -17.80 1.68
C GLN A 1 22.25 -16.53 1.15
N ASN A 2 20.92 -16.46 1.25
CA ASN A 2 20.18 -15.28 0.80
C ASN A 2 20.56 -14.09 1.70
N ALA A 3 21.00 -12.98 1.10
CA ALA A 3 21.46 -11.80 1.81
C ALA A 3 20.42 -11.19 2.76
N ASN A 4 19.14 -11.50 2.55
CA ASN A 4 18.02 -10.99 3.36
C ASN A 4 17.69 -11.86 4.58
N VAL A 5 18.33 -13.03 4.73
CA VAL A 5 18.11 -13.90 5.90
C VAL A 5 18.90 -13.38 7.09
N ASP A 6 18.23 -13.10 8.19
CA ASP A 6 18.92 -12.84 9.46
C ASP A 6 19.38 -14.14 10.10
N GLY A 7 20.56 -14.60 9.74
CA GLY A 7 21.19 -15.82 10.29
C GLY A 7 21.54 -15.74 11.78
N LYS A 8 21.38 -14.59 12.43
CA LYS A 8 21.60 -14.43 13.87
C LYS A 8 20.32 -14.65 14.67
N SER A 9 19.16 -14.49 14.05
CA SER A 9 17.88 -14.73 14.71
C SER A 9 17.60 -16.22 14.92
N PHE A 10 16.76 -16.55 15.89
CA PHE A 10 16.30 -17.92 16.11
C PHE A 10 15.60 -18.47 14.86
N GLY A 11 14.63 -17.72 14.32
CA GLY A 11 13.90 -18.12 13.11
C GLY A 11 14.80 -18.32 11.89
N GLY A 12 15.82 -17.46 11.71
CA GLY A 12 16.79 -17.60 10.62
C GLY A 12 17.65 -18.84 10.72
N ARG A 13 18.08 -19.21 11.94
CA ARG A 13 18.85 -20.45 12.17
C ARG A 13 18.01 -21.70 11.96
N VAL A 14 16.81 -21.75 12.51
CA VAL A 14 15.87 -22.86 12.31
C VAL A 14 15.49 -22.98 10.83
N GLY A 15 15.22 -21.85 10.18
CA GLY A 15 14.91 -21.81 8.75
C GLY A 15 16.04 -22.36 7.88
N ALA A 16 17.29 -22.07 8.20
CA ALA A 16 18.45 -22.60 7.47
C ALA A 16 18.55 -24.12 7.58
N VAL A 17 18.38 -24.67 8.79
CA VAL A 17 18.36 -26.13 8.99
C VAL A 17 17.21 -26.78 8.25
N ASN A 18 15.99 -26.20 8.37
CA ASN A 18 14.82 -26.70 7.69
C ASN A 18 14.99 -26.69 6.16
N SER A 19 15.58 -25.64 5.60
CA SER A 19 15.86 -25.53 4.16
C SER A 19 16.72 -26.69 3.67
N GLU A 20 17.81 -27.04 4.38
CA GLU A 20 18.69 -28.15 3.97
C GLU A 20 17.99 -29.53 4.07
N VAL A 21 17.21 -29.75 5.11
CA VAL A 21 16.40 -30.97 5.25
C VAL A 21 15.36 -31.08 4.12
N MET A 22 14.65 -30.00 3.83
CA MET A 22 13.64 -29.99 2.77
C MET A 22 14.24 -30.20 1.38
N LYS A 23 15.43 -29.65 1.10
CA LYS A 23 16.16 -29.95 -0.15
C LYS A 23 16.48 -31.44 -0.29
N GLN A 24 16.97 -32.05 0.78
CA GLN A 24 17.29 -33.47 0.76
C GLN A 24 16.04 -34.32 0.52
N ILE A 25 14.92 -34.01 1.20
CA ILE A 25 13.66 -34.71 0.98
C ILE A 25 13.17 -34.52 -0.47
N ALA A 26 13.29 -33.32 -1.03
CA ALA A 26 12.91 -33.06 -2.42
C ALA A 26 13.74 -33.92 -3.40
N LEU A 27 15.04 -34.02 -3.19
CA LEU A 27 15.95 -34.82 -4.02
C LEU A 27 15.69 -36.32 -3.91
N ASP A 28 15.40 -36.82 -2.71
CA ASP A 28 15.30 -38.26 -2.47
C ASP A 28 13.91 -38.82 -2.73
N GLU A 29 12.82 -38.04 -2.42
CA GLU A 29 11.47 -38.55 -2.41
C GLU A 29 10.59 -38.01 -3.56
N TYR A 30 10.89 -36.81 -4.09
CA TYR A 30 9.99 -36.15 -5.03
C TYR A 30 10.55 -36.01 -6.44
N MET A 31 11.85 -36.19 -6.64
CA MET A 31 12.47 -36.04 -7.95
C MET A 31 12.71 -37.36 -8.65
N SER A 32 12.57 -37.34 -9.99
CA SER A 32 13.08 -38.46 -10.78
C SER A 32 14.59 -38.58 -10.65
N GLU A 33 15.13 -39.79 -10.76
CA GLU A 33 16.59 -40.06 -10.71
C GLU A 33 17.35 -39.20 -11.74
N MET A 34 16.77 -39.00 -12.93
CA MET A 34 17.34 -38.16 -13.98
C MET A 34 17.45 -36.69 -13.52
N SER A 35 16.41 -36.12 -12.95
CA SER A 35 16.39 -34.72 -12.49
C SER A 35 17.34 -34.51 -11.33
N ARG A 36 17.32 -35.42 -10.37
CA ARG A 36 18.25 -35.46 -9.22
C ARG A 36 19.70 -35.49 -9.68
N THR A 37 20.05 -36.48 -10.54
CA THR A 37 21.41 -36.65 -11.06
C THR A 37 21.87 -35.41 -11.84
N ASN A 38 21.02 -34.84 -12.68
CA ASN A 38 21.37 -33.66 -13.44
C ASN A 38 21.54 -32.43 -12.56
N HIS A 39 20.76 -32.28 -11.49
CA HIS A 39 20.92 -31.21 -10.51
C HIS A 39 22.22 -31.34 -9.74
N LEU A 40 22.50 -32.53 -9.18
CA LEU A 40 23.71 -32.82 -8.40
C LEU A 40 25.00 -32.69 -9.22
N ASN A 41 24.92 -32.99 -10.52
CA ASN A 41 26.06 -32.86 -11.45
C ASN A 41 26.14 -31.47 -12.11
N ASN A 42 25.37 -30.49 -11.64
CA ASN A 42 25.32 -29.12 -12.19
C ASN A 42 24.99 -29.03 -13.70
N ARG A 43 24.31 -30.02 -14.25
CA ARG A 43 23.80 -29.96 -15.63
C ARG A 43 22.54 -29.10 -15.75
N ILE A 44 21.74 -29.07 -14.70
CA ILE A 44 20.61 -28.16 -14.49
C ILE A 44 20.68 -27.60 -13.07
N TYR A 45 20.08 -26.45 -12.85
CA TYR A 45 19.89 -25.90 -11.51
C TYR A 45 18.39 -25.77 -11.22
N ILE A 46 17.92 -26.49 -10.19
CA ILE A 46 16.53 -26.40 -9.73
C ILE A 46 16.50 -25.33 -8.65
N HIS A 47 15.83 -24.23 -8.97
CA HIS A 47 15.69 -23.07 -8.11
C HIS A 47 14.71 -23.38 -6.97
N ASP A 48 14.97 -22.82 -5.77
CA ASP A 48 14.08 -22.92 -4.60
C ASP A 48 13.72 -24.37 -4.22
N LEU A 49 14.72 -25.24 -4.28
CA LEU A 49 14.58 -26.67 -4.09
C LEU A 49 14.00 -27.06 -2.71
N ASP A 50 14.25 -26.24 -1.69
CA ASP A 50 13.70 -26.39 -0.33
C ASP A 50 12.19 -26.18 -0.26
N SER A 51 11.61 -25.48 -1.24
CA SER A 51 10.15 -25.27 -1.35
C SER A 51 9.46 -26.27 -2.28
N TYR A 52 10.22 -27.08 -3.02
CA TYR A 52 9.69 -27.97 -4.05
C TYR A 52 8.68 -28.98 -3.48
N ALA A 53 9.02 -29.64 -2.38
CA ALA A 53 8.16 -30.63 -1.73
C ALA A 53 6.93 -30.00 -1.07
N ALA A 54 7.01 -28.75 -0.66
CA ALA A 54 5.89 -28.04 -0.02
C ALA A 54 4.82 -27.55 -1.03
N GLY A 55 5.16 -27.45 -2.32
CA GLY A 55 4.23 -27.02 -3.36
C GLY A 55 3.79 -25.56 -3.25
N MET A 56 4.68 -24.66 -2.82
CA MET A 56 4.38 -23.25 -2.67
C MET A 56 4.41 -22.50 -3.99
N HIS A 57 3.64 -21.42 -4.08
CA HIS A 57 3.71 -20.48 -5.19
C HIS A 57 5.05 -19.76 -5.22
N ASN A 58 5.59 -19.55 -6.43
CA ASN A 58 6.83 -18.81 -6.58
C ASN A 58 6.58 -17.30 -6.52
N CYS A 59 6.01 -16.70 -7.58
CA CYS A 59 5.75 -15.26 -7.64
C CYS A 59 4.28 -15.00 -7.97
N LEU A 60 3.69 -13.99 -7.33
CA LEU A 60 2.29 -13.64 -7.51
C LEU A 60 2.11 -12.13 -7.67
N SER A 61 1.12 -11.76 -8.50
CA SER A 61 0.56 -10.40 -8.55
C SER A 61 -0.71 -10.35 -7.73
N ILE A 62 -0.85 -9.31 -6.92
CA ILE A 62 -2.01 -9.14 -6.04
C ILE A 62 -3.02 -8.20 -6.68
N PRO A 63 -4.33 -8.54 -6.68
CA PRO A 63 -5.41 -7.68 -7.16
C PRO A 63 -5.77 -6.62 -6.10
N PHE A 64 -4.85 -5.72 -5.79
CA PHE A 64 -5.01 -4.70 -4.75
C PHE A 64 -6.27 -3.85 -4.93
N ASP A 65 -6.63 -3.52 -6.17
CA ASP A 65 -7.81 -2.71 -6.46
C ASP A 65 -9.09 -3.31 -5.85
N LYS A 66 -9.27 -4.63 -6.02
CA LYS A 66 -10.42 -5.36 -5.48
C LYS A 66 -10.37 -5.47 -3.96
N LEU A 67 -9.19 -5.78 -3.41
CA LEU A 67 -9.01 -5.96 -1.97
C LEU A 67 -9.21 -4.66 -1.20
N LEU A 68 -8.69 -3.56 -1.72
CA LEU A 68 -8.84 -2.25 -1.08
C LEU A 68 -10.26 -1.68 -1.22
N ALA A 69 -10.95 -1.96 -2.33
CA ALA A 69 -12.30 -1.47 -2.59
C ALA A 69 -13.38 -2.25 -1.82
N ASN A 70 -13.19 -3.55 -1.65
CA ASN A 70 -14.21 -4.43 -1.01
C ASN A 70 -13.85 -4.83 0.42
N GLY A 71 -12.61 -4.56 0.85
CA GLY A 71 -12.07 -5.18 2.05
C GLY A 71 -11.68 -6.63 1.81
N PHE A 72 -11.18 -7.28 2.83
CA PHE A 72 -10.76 -8.68 2.79
C PHE A 72 -10.80 -9.33 4.16
N ASN A 73 -10.91 -10.65 4.18
CA ASN A 73 -10.86 -11.41 5.41
C ASN A 73 -9.43 -11.85 5.72
N THR A 74 -9.04 -11.73 6.97
CA THR A 74 -7.84 -12.33 7.52
C THR A 74 -8.23 -13.60 8.30
N ARG A 75 -7.24 -14.26 8.88
CA ARG A 75 -7.48 -15.49 9.64
C ARG A 75 -8.37 -15.28 10.87
N GLN A 76 -8.36 -14.08 11.46
CA GLN A 76 -9.03 -13.80 12.73
C GLN A 76 -10.02 -12.63 12.66
N THR A 77 -9.97 -11.83 11.62
CA THR A 77 -10.82 -10.64 11.48
C THR A 77 -11.06 -10.29 10.02
N ASP A 78 -12.04 -9.46 9.78
CA ASP A 78 -12.27 -8.80 8.50
C ASP A 78 -11.61 -7.41 8.48
N VAL A 79 -11.28 -6.95 7.30
CA VAL A 79 -10.71 -5.63 7.05
C VAL A 79 -11.65 -4.85 6.14
N ARG A 80 -12.11 -3.71 6.64
CA ARG A 80 -13.02 -2.82 5.90
C ARG A 80 -12.31 -2.17 4.69
N PRO A 81 -13.08 -1.71 3.67
CA PRO A 81 -12.57 -0.96 2.54
C PRO A 81 -11.79 0.29 2.98
N ALA A 82 -10.69 0.58 2.28
CA ALA A 82 -9.89 1.77 2.54
C ALA A 82 -10.68 3.07 2.24
N GLN A 83 -10.52 4.08 3.10
CA GLN A 83 -11.21 5.37 2.97
C GLN A 83 -10.25 6.55 2.76
N SER A 84 -8.95 6.33 2.79
CA SER A 84 -7.93 7.36 2.55
C SER A 84 -6.69 6.74 1.91
N VAL A 85 -5.81 7.56 1.35
CA VAL A 85 -4.53 7.09 0.80
C VAL A 85 -3.63 6.52 1.89
N ASN A 86 -3.68 7.06 3.10
CA ASN A 86 -2.91 6.54 4.23
C ASN A 86 -3.39 5.12 4.61
N THR A 87 -4.70 4.93 4.77
CA THR A 87 -5.26 3.60 5.06
C THR A 87 -4.95 2.62 3.92
N ALA A 88 -5.08 3.03 2.67
CA ALA A 88 -4.76 2.19 1.51
C ALA A 88 -3.30 1.76 1.52
N GLY A 89 -2.36 2.67 1.77
CA GLY A 89 -0.92 2.37 1.89
C GLY A 89 -0.62 1.37 3.01
N GLN A 90 -1.26 1.51 4.16
CA GLN A 90 -1.13 0.58 5.29
C GLN A 90 -1.68 -0.81 4.92
N LEU A 91 -2.85 -0.89 4.31
CA LEU A 91 -3.44 -2.17 3.91
C LEU A 91 -2.61 -2.86 2.82
N ILE A 92 -2.00 -2.12 1.89
CA ILE A 92 -1.06 -2.67 0.91
C ILE A 92 0.12 -3.34 1.63
N ALA A 93 0.71 -2.68 2.63
CA ALA A 93 1.80 -3.26 3.41
C ALA A 93 1.37 -4.54 4.13
N VAL A 94 0.19 -4.55 4.77
CA VAL A 94 -0.37 -5.73 5.44
C VAL A 94 -0.59 -6.88 4.46
N ILE A 95 -1.18 -6.62 3.29
CA ILE A 95 -1.43 -7.64 2.27
C ILE A 95 -0.11 -8.22 1.75
N PHE A 96 0.89 -7.38 1.45
CA PHE A 96 2.22 -7.83 1.06
C PHE A 96 2.84 -8.76 2.11
N GLN A 97 2.73 -8.41 3.39
CA GLN A 97 3.27 -9.20 4.48
C GLN A 97 2.53 -10.53 4.65
N LEU A 98 1.20 -10.52 4.64
CA LEU A 98 0.38 -11.73 4.75
C LEU A 98 0.65 -12.70 3.60
N GLN A 99 0.71 -12.18 2.36
CA GLN A 99 1.01 -13.01 1.19
C GLN A 99 2.43 -13.57 1.24
N SER A 100 3.40 -12.79 1.72
CA SER A 100 4.80 -13.23 1.85
C SER A 100 4.99 -14.41 2.82
N LEU A 101 4.06 -14.62 3.75
CA LEU A 101 4.02 -15.81 4.62
C LEU A 101 3.55 -17.08 3.90
N GLN A 102 2.85 -16.92 2.78
CA GLN A 102 2.18 -18.03 2.07
C GLN A 102 2.94 -18.49 0.83
N GLN A 103 4.07 -17.86 0.50
CA GLN A 103 4.81 -18.17 -0.71
C GLN A 103 6.32 -17.99 -0.55
N PHE A 104 7.07 -18.58 -1.48
CA PHE A 104 8.51 -18.47 -1.51
C PHE A 104 9.00 -17.26 -2.31
N GLY A 105 8.42 -16.99 -3.46
CA GLY A 105 8.84 -15.93 -4.37
C GLY A 105 8.36 -14.53 -4.00
N GLY A 106 8.47 -13.63 -4.97
CA GLY A 106 8.10 -12.23 -4.82
C GLY A 106 6.61 -11.98 -4.94
N VAL A 107 6.16 -10.88 -4.36
CA VAL A 107 4.78 -10.37 -4.43
C VAL A 107 4.78 -9.03 -5.14
N SER A 108 3.89 -8.84 -6.11
CA SER A 108 3.89 -7.68 -6.99
C SER A 108 2.57 -6.90 -6.95
N ALA A 109 2.67 -5.56 -6.99
CA ALA A 109 1.59 -4.65 -7.35
C ALA A 109 1.86 -4.10 -8.74
N THR A 110 1.05 -4.48 -9.73
CA THR A 110 1.33 -4.24 -11.15
C THR A 110 1.03 -2.83 -11.65
N HIS A 111 0.28 -2.02 -10.88
CA HIS A 111 -0.12 -0.65 -11.26
C HIS A 111 -0.53 0.17 -10.03
N ILE A 112 0.41 0.34 -9.11
CA ILE A 112 0.12 0.94 -7.80
C ILE A 112 -0.34 2.40 -7.87
N ASP A 113 0.06 3.12 -8.89
CA ASP A 113 -0.37 4.50 -9.17
C ASP A 113 -1.89 4.56 -9.47
N TRP A 114 -2.40 3.64 -10.28
CA TRP A 114 -3.84 3.48 -10.51
C TRP A 114 -4.58 2.98 -9.28
N THR A 115 -3.98 2.04 -8.56
CA THR A 115 -4.55 1.47 -7.34
C THR A 115 -4.75 2.51 -6.24
N LEU A 116 -3.79 3.41 -6.03
CA LEU A 116 -3.86 4.43 -4.98
C LEU A 116 -4.63 5.70 -5.41
N MET A 117 -4.74 5.97 -6.70
CA MET A 117 -5.41 7.16 -7.24
C MET A 117 -6.82 7.41 -6.65
N PRO A 118 -7.73 6.42 -6.54
CA PRO A 118 -9.05 6.64 -5.95
C PRO A 118 -8.98 7.06 -4.47
N TYR A 119 -7.96 6.63 -3.75
CA TYR A 119 -7.80 6.94 -2.33
C TYR A 119 -7.19 8.32 -2.12
N VAL A 120 -6.37 8.80 -3.05
CA VAL A 120 -5.97 10.23 -3.09
C VAL A 120 -7.20 11.12 -3.27
N LYS A 121 -8.12 10.76 -4.18
CA LYS A 121 -9.41 11.47 -4.36
C LYS A 121 -10.24 11.50 -3.07
N LYS A 122 -10.36 10.35 -2.38
CA LYS A 122 -11.06 10.26 -1.09
C LYS A 122 -10.40 11.14 0.00
N SER A 123 -9.07 11.12 0.08
CA SER A 123 -8.33 11.97 1.02
C SER A 123 -8.53 13.46 0.72
N PHE A 124 -8.44 13.86 -0.55
CA PHE A 124 -8.68 15.25 -0.96
C PHE A 124 -10.07 15.72 -0.58
N ARG A 125 -11.11 14.93 -0.88
CA ARG A 125 -12.49 15.23 -0.49
C ARG A 125 -12.62 15.41 1.03
N LYS A 126 -12.05 14.49 1.80
CA LYS A 126 -12.04 14.57 3.28
C LYS A 126 -11.40 15.87 3.76
N HIS A 127 -10.23 16.21 3.25
CA HIS A 127 -9.53 17.44 3.64
C HIS A 127 -10.30 18.70 3.23
N TYR A 128 -10.94 18.69 2.06
CA TYR A 128 -11.77 19.82 1.62
C TYR A 128 -12.98 20.04 2.54
N ILE A 129 -13.72 18.97 2.89
CA ILE A 129 -14.85 19.05 3.81
C ILE A 129 -14.39 19.54 5.19
N VAL A 130 -13.27 19.05 5.70
CA VAL A 130 -12.71 19.51 6.98
C VAL A 130 -12.32 20.99 6.92
N ALA A 131 -11.70 21.44 5.83
CA ALA A 131 -11.36 22.85 5.64
C ALA A 131 -12.63 23.73 5.58
N TYR A 132 -13.66 23.29 4.89
CA TYR A 132 -14.95 23.98 4.86
C TYR A 132 -15.56 24.11 6.26
N LEU A 133 -15.64 23.02 7.02
CA LEU A 133 -16.22 23.02 8.36
C LEU A 133 -15.47 23.95 9.32
N LYS A 134 -14.13 23.98 9.23
CA LYS A 134 -13.31 24.90 10.04
C LYS A 134 -13.59 26.39 9.74
N ASN A 135 -14.00 26.71 8.51
CA ASN A 135 -14.20 28.11 8.09
C ASN A 135 -15.67 28.57 8.20
N THR A 136 -16.63 27.66 8.14
CA THR A 136 -18.06 28.01 8.06
C THR A 136 -18.84 27.79 9.35
N THR A 137 -18.34 27.02 10.29
CA THR A 137 -18.99 26.76 11.57
C THR A 137 -18.24 27.47 12.69
N ALA A 138 -18.91 27.70 13.83
CA ALA A 138 -18.26 28.14 15.08
C ALA A 138 -17.40 27.00 15.67
N PHE A 139 -16.50 26.44 14.86
CA PHE A 139 -15.69 25.26 15.17
C PHE A 139 -14.90 25.40 16.48
N SER A 140 -14.40 26.61 16.77
CA SER A 140 -13.70 26.93 18.02
C SER A 140 -14.57 26.84 19.28
N GLN A 141 -15.90 26.83 19.12
CA GLN A 141 -16.86 26.75 20.23
C GLN A 141 -17.35 25.33 20.50
N ILE A 142 -16.94 24.35 19.68
CA ILE A 142 -17.38 22.96 19.80
C ILE A 142 -16.44 22.21 20.75
N ASP A 143 -16.99 21.60 21.76
CA ASP A 143 -16.24 20.69 22.64
C ASP A 143 -16.10 19.31 21.99
N LEU A 144 -15.15 19.20 21.07
CA LEU A 144 -14.85 17.93 20.37
C LEU A 144 -14.34 16.85 21.31
N MET A 145 -13.62 17.25 22.38
CA MET A 145 -13.08 16.30 23.35
C MET A 145 -14.20 15.71 24.22
N GLY A 146 -15.13 16.56 24.66
CA GLY A 146 -16.32 16.07 25.38
C GLY A 146 -17.14 15.13 24.52
N MET A 147 -17.37 15.48 23.25
CA MET A 147 -18.09 14.62 22.30
C MET A 147 -17.42 13.27 22.06
N LEU A 148 -16.07 13.23 22.03
CA LEU A 148 -15.31 11.98 21.81
C LEU A 148 -15.53 10.96 22.94
N PHE A 149 -15.67 11.43 24.17
CA PHE A 149 -15.86 10.57 25.35
C PHE A 149 -17.34 10.33 25.71
N ASP A 150 -18.28 11.01 25.08
CA ASP A 150 -19.72 10.81 25.27
C ASP A 150 -20.23 9.72 24.31
N SER A 151 -20.27 8.48 24.81
CA SER A 151 -20.61 7.28 24.04
C SER A 151 -21.95 6.70 24.45
N TYR A 152 -22.67 6.14 23.47
CA TYR A 152 -23.95 5.46 23.66
C TYR A 152 -24.03 4.22 22.76
N GLU A 153 -24.93 3.30 23.07
CA GLU A 153 -25.24 2.13 22.24
C GLU A 153 -26.40 2.46 21.31
N ASP A 154 -26.22 2.29 20.00
CA ASP A 154 -27.26 2.53 19.02
C ASP A 154 -28.27 1.35 18.94
N GLU A 155 -29.31 1.50 18.12
CA GLU A 155 -30.37 0.50 17.94
C GLU A 155 -29.87 -0.86 17.43
N SER A 156 -28.66 -0.90 16.87
CA SER A 156 -28.00 -2.11 16.35
C SER A 156 -27.04 -2.75 17.38
N GLY A 157 -26.96 -2.21 18.60
CA GLY A 157 -26.04 -2.67 19.65
C GLY A 157 -24.60 -2.23 19.44
N ILE A 158 -24.35 -1.24 18.56
CA ILE A 158 -23.02 -0.72 18.27
C ILE A 158 -22.74 0.48 19.16
N ILE A 159 -21.58 0.50 19.81
CA ILE A 159 -21.14 1.66 20.59
C ILE A 159 -20.70 2.75 19.62
N ARG A 160 -21.39 3.89 19.68
CA ARG A 160 -21.09 5.12 18.95
C ARG A 160 -20.82 6.25 19.92
N ASN A 161 -20.22 7.34 19.45
CA ASN A 161 -20.05 8.54 20.25
C ASN A 161 -20.57 9.79 19.51
N ARG A 162 -20.84 10.85 20.26
CA ARG A 162 -21.37 12.09 19.68
C ARG A 162 -20.44 12.76 18.69
N PHE A 163 -19.13 12.47 18.74
CA PHE A 163 -18.18 12.94 17.76
C PHE A 163 -18.42 12.32 16.37
N GLU A 164 -18.70 11.00 16.33
CA GLU A 164 -19.06 10.30 15.08
C GLU A 164 -20.33 10.86 14.47
N ASP A 165 -21.38 11.04 15.29
CA ASP A 165 -22.65 11.63 14.84
C ASP A 165 -22.46 13.06 14.34
N TRP A 166 -21.62 13.83 15.01
CA TRP A 166 -21.29 15.19 14.59
C TRP A 166 -20.60 15.21 13.22
N ILE A 167 -19.65 14.29 12.98
CA ILE A 167 -18.99 14.14 11.68
C ILE A 167 -20.01 13.80 10.61
N ASP A 168 -20.83 12.78 10.82
CA ASP A 168 -21.82 12.32 9.84
C ASP A 168 -22.81 13.43 9.49
N LYS A 169 -23.38 14.07 10.50
CA LYS A 169 -24.34 15.18 10.32
C LYS A 169 -23.74 16.38 9.59
N ASN A 170 -22.51 16.78 9.92
CA ASN A 170 -21.86 17.90 9.25
C ASN A 170 -21.42 17.56 7.83
N LYS A 171 -21.09 16.32 7.54
CA LYS A 171 -20.81 15.86 6.18
C LYS A 171 -22.08 15.91 5.31
N GLU A 172 -23.23 15.46 5.81
CA GLU A 172 -24.51 15.55 5.09
C GLU A 172 -24.87 17.02 4.83
N ARG A 173 -24.84 17.85 5.86
CA ARG A 173 -25.08 19.28 5.78
C ARG A 173 -24.17 19.98 4.76
N PHE A 174 -22.89 19.63 4.70
CA PHE A 174 -21.95 20.16 3.72
C PHE A 174 -22.43 19.92 2.29
N TYR A 175 -22.86 18.68 1.97
CA TYR A 175 -23.37 18.37 0.63
C TYR A 175 -24.67 19.11 0.30
N GLU A 176 -25.56 19.26 1.28
CA GLU A 176 -26.80 20.01 1.12
C GLU A 176 -26.55 21.52 0.88
N GLU A 177 -25.67 22.14 1.65
CA GLU A 177 -25.37 23.58 1.56
C GLU A 177 -24.57 23.95 0.30
N THR A 178 -23.65 23.10 -0.14
CA THR A 178 -22.76 23.40 -1.26
C THR A 178 -23.29 22.91 -2.60
N GLY A 179 -24.20 21.94 -2.63
CA GLY A 179 -24.65 21.26 -3.84
C GLY A 179 -23.58 20.46 -4.56
N LEU A 180 -22.39 20.32 -3.96
CA LEU A 180 -21.30 19.52 -4.50
C LEU A 180 -21.61 18.02 -4.38
N LYS A 181 -21.03 17.22 -5.27
CA LYS A 181 -21.15 15.77 -5.28
C LYS A 181 -19.76 15.11 -5.15
N GLU A 182 -19.74 13.82 -4.88
CA GLU A 182 -18.47 13.09 -4.75
C GLU A 182 -17.56 13.21 -5.98
N GLU A 183 -18.16 13.23 -7.18
CA GLU A 183 -17.46 13.38 -8.45
C GLU A 183 -16.89 14.79 -8.70
N ASP A 184 -17.23 15.77 -7.89
CA ASP A 184 -16.67 17.13 -8.02
C ASP A 184 -15.29 17.26 -7.37
N PHE A 185 -14.90 16.32 -6.50
CA PHE A 185 -13.63 16.36 -5.75
C PHE A 185 -12.47 15.72 -6.51
N PHE A 186 -12.24 16.17 -7.75
CA PHE A 186 -11.06 15.85 -8.53
C PHE A 186 -10.15 17.07 -8.65
N PHE A 187 -8.85 16.85 -8.72
CA PHE A 187 -7.91 17.95 -8.92
C PHE A 187 -8.17 18.72 -10.22
N ALA A 188 -8.70 18.05 -11.24
CA ALA A 188 -9.10 18.68 -12.49
C ALA A 188 -10.29 19.63 -12.37
N ASN A 189 -11.14 19.47 -11.36
CA ASN A 189 -12.36 20.26 -11.15
C ASN A 189 -12.16 21.50 -10.25
N LYS A 190 -10.93 21.97 -10.12
CA LYS A 190 -10.58 23.11 -9.24
C LYS A 190 -11.43 24.36 -9.44
N GLU A 191 -11.99 24.57 -10.65
CA GLU A 191 -12.83 25.72 -10.99
C GLU A 191 -14.21 25.68 -10.33
N LYS A 192 -14.68 24.49 -9.92
CA LYS A 192 -15.95 24.31 -9.20
C LYS A 192 -15.80 24.48 -7.69
N LEU A 193 -14.58 24.49 -7.18
CA LEU A 193 -14.26 24.47 -5.77
C LEU A 193 -13.79 25.85 -5.30
N ASP A 194 -14.04 26.19 -4.04
CA ASP A 194 -13.50 27.41 -3.44
C ASP A 194 -11.96 27.38 -3.47
N PRO A 195 -11.29 28.41 -4.01
CA PRO A 195 -9.85 28.41 -4.20
C PRO A 195 -9.04 28.26 -2.91
N LEU A 196 -9.47 28.83 -1.80
CA LEU A 196 -8.76 28.78 -0.52
C LEU A 196 -8.90 27.39 0.11
N LEU A 197 -10.11 26.84 0.09
CA LEU A 197 -10.38 25.49 0.58
C LEU A 197 -9.67 24.46 -0.28
N TYR A 198 -9.64 24.67 -1.60
CA TYR A 198 -8.89 23.81 -2.53
C TYR A 198 -7.39 23.78 -2.19
N GLN A 199 -6.78 24.95 -1.97
CA GLN A 199 -5.36 25.04 -1.64
C GLN A 199 -5.03 24.35 -0.30
N SER A 200 -5.88 24.56 0.72
CA SER A 200 -5.71 23.89 2.02
C SER A 200 -5.82 22.36 1.88
N ALA A 201 -6.87 21.89 1.21
CA ALA A 201 -7.09 20.46 0.99
C ALA A 201 -5.98 19.83 0.15
N MET A 202 -5.48 20.52 -0.87
CA MET A 202 -4.37 20.07 -1.70
C MET A 202 -3.10 19.92 -0.90
N TYR A 203 -2.77 20.91 -0.07
CA TYR A 203 -1.60 20.85 0.81
C TYR A 203 -1.63 19.62 1.73
N ASP A 204 -2.74 19.41 2.44
CA ASP A 204 -2.91 18.28 3.34
C ASP A 204 -2.88 16.94 2.59
N THR A 205 -3.44 16.88 1.39
CA THR A 205 -3.45 15.65 0.54
C THR A 205 -2.03 15.32 0.06
N ILE A 206 -1.24 16.30 -0.33
CA ILE A 206 0.16 16.10 -0.72
C ILE A 206 0.95 15.51 0.45
N LEU A 207 0.81 16.10 1.64
CA LEU A 207 1.49 15.62 2.83
C LEU A 207 1.07 14.21 3.20
N GLU A 208 -0.24 13.93 3.21
CA GLU A 208 -0.78 12.61 3.53
C GLU A 208 -0.28 11.55 2.53
N THR A 209 -0.31 11.86 1.23
CA THR A 209 0.15 10.94 0.18
C THR A 209 1.63 10.63 0.32
N LYS A 210 2.46 11.64 0.54
CA LYS A 210 3.89 11.45 0.75
C LYS A 210 4.17 10.60 2.00
N GLN A 211 3.47 10.87 3.08
CA GLN A 211 3.61 10.16 4.34
C GLN A 211 3.14 8.70 4.24
N ALA A 212 2.03 8.45 3.49
CA ALA A 212 1.53 7.11 3.23
C ALA A 212 2.53 6.26 2.44
N VAL A 213 3.16 6.84 1.42
CA VAL A 213 4.21 6.17 0.62
C VAL A 213 5.46 5.91 1.48
N GLU A 214 5.92 6.88 2.26
CA GLU A 214 7.06 6.70 3.16
C GLU A 214 6.79 5.59 4.18
N ALA A 215 5.59 5.57 4.78
CA ALA A 215 5.18 4.53 5.72
C ALA A 215 5.14 3.13 5.05
N LEU A 216 4.68 3.04 3.81
CA LEU A 216 4.71 1.80 3.03
C LEU A 216 6.15 1.29 2.88
N TYR A 217 7.08 2.14 2.48
CA TYR A 217 8.50 1.78 2.35
C TYR A 217 9.10 1.36 3.69
N HIS A 218 8.82 2.09 4.77
CA HIS A 218 9.26 1.70 6.11
C HIS A 218 8.76 0.32 6.53
N ASN A 219 7.47 0.04 6.34
CA ASN A 219 6.88 -1.25 6.69
C ASN A 219 7.54 -2.41 5.93
N LEU A 220 7.76 -2.24 4.62
CA LEU A 220 8.37 -3.28 3.78
C LEU A 220 9.87 -3.50 4.06
N ASN A 221 10.54 -2.56 4.72
CA ASN A 221 11.96 -2.66 5.09
C ASN A 221 12.21 -2.95 6.58
N THR A 222 11.15 -2.99 7.39
CA THR A 222 11.28 -3.19 8.85
C THR A 222 10.64 -4.50 9.29
N LEU A 223 9.48 -4.85 8.74
CA LEU A 223 8.73 -6.01 9.17
C LEU A 223 9.17 -7.27 8.41
N GLN A 224 9.82 -8.15 9.14
CA GLN A 224 10.33 -9.44 8.64
C GLN A 224 9.23 -10.48 8.70
N SER A 225 8.42 -10.60 7.67
CA SER A 225 7.24 -11.47 7.61
C SER A 225 7.48 -12.82 6.94
N ARG A 226 8.65 -13.06 6.36
CA ARG A 226 8.98 -14.34 5.68
C ARG A 226 9.72 -15.31 6.59
N SER A 227 9.70 -16.58 6.20
CA SER A 227 10.52 -17.62 6.81
C SER A 227 11.99 -17.20 6.85
N GLY A 228 12.67 -17.48 7.95
CA GLY A 228 14.07 -17.04 8.16
C GLY A 228 14.22 -15.56 8.48
N ASN A 229 13.17 -14.89 8.93
CA ASN A 229 13.14 -13.45 9.24
C ASN A 229 13.57 -12.58 8.05
N GLN A 230 13.13 -12.95 6.85
CA GLN A 230 13.37 -12.18 5.64
C GLN A 230 12.35 -11.04 5.52
N LEU A 231 12.79 -9.94 4.91
CA LEU A 231 11.87 -8.92 4.43
C LEU A 231 10.98 -9.49 3.30
N PRO A 232 9.74 -9.01 3.14
CA PRO A 232 8.88 -9.45 2.05
C PRO A 232 9.49 -9.02 0.70
N PHE A 233 9.70 -9.97 -0.21
CA PHE A 233 10.18 -9.68 -1.56
C PHE A 233 9.06 -9.05 -2.35
N THR A 234 9.09 -7.74 -2.47
CA THR A 234 8.01 -6.97 -3.07
C THR A 234 8.49 -6.16 -4.26
N SER A 235 7.62 -6.03 -5.25
CA SER A 235 7.80 -5.09 -6.36
C SER A 235 6.53 -4.27 -6.60
N ILE A 236 6.71 -3.05 -7.07
CA ILE A 236 5.64 -2.14 -7.44
C ILE A 236 5.90 -1.59 -8.84
N ASN A 237 4.88 -1.63 -9.70
CA ASN A 237 4.94 -1.02 -11.01
C ASN A 237 4.11 0.26 -11.00
N TYR A 238 4.64 1.32 -11.61
CA TYR A 238 4.02 2.64 -11.69
C TYR A 238 4.54 3.44 -12.89
N GLY A 239 3.97 4.60 -13.13
CA GLY A 239 4.41 5.51 -14.19
C GLY A 239 3.38 5.73 -15.29
N THR A 240 2.27 4.99 -15.31
CA THR A 240 1.29 5.00 -16.41
C THR A 240 0.01 5.77 -16.11
N CYS A 241 -0.30 6.09 -14.86
CA CYS A 241 -1.48 6.88 -14.52
C CYS A 241 -1.31 8.35 -14.92
N THR A 242 -2.15 8.82 -15.82
CA THR A 242 -2.13 10.22 -16.31
C THR A 242 -3.07 11.14 -15.55
N GLU A 243 -3.94 10.60 -14.69
CA GLU A 243 -4.78 11.38 -13.80
C GLU A 243 -3.94 12.17 -12.80
N PRO A 244 -4.29 13.44 -12.50
CA PRO A 244 -3.47 14.27 -11.60
C PRO A 244 -3.20 13.63 -10.24
N GLU A 245 -4.18 12.94 -9.67
CA GLU A 245 -4.06 12.22 -8.39
C GLU A 245 -3.10 11.03 -8.49
N GLY A 246 -3.13 10.28 -9.59
CA GLY A 246 -2.19 9.20 -9.84
C GLY A 246 -0.77 9.71 -10.11
N ARG A 247 -0.63 10.84 -10.80
CA ARG A 247 0.67 11.53 -10.97
C ARG A 247 1.26 11.96 -9.62
N MET A 248 0.42 12.38 -8.66
CA MET A 248 0.85 12.66 -7.28
C MET A 248 1.42 11.42 -6.62
N VAL A 249 0.79 10.26 -6.78
CA VAL A 249 1.30 8.97 -6.28
C VAL A 249 2.66 8.65 -6.90
N ILE A 250 2.78 8.74 -8.24
CA ILE A 250 4.06 8.49 -8.94
C ILE A 250 5.15 9.41 -8.39
N LYS A 251 4.85 10.71 -8.25
CA LYS A 251 5.81 11.68 -7.72
C LYS A 251 6.23 11.33 -6.29
N ALA A 252 5.28 10.95 -5.42
CA ALA A 252 5.59 10.55 -4.04
C ALA A 252 6.48 9.29 -3.99
N LEU A 253 6.24 8.29 -4.85
CA LEU A 253 7.07 7.09 -4.96
C LEU A 253 8.50 7.42 -5.39
N LEU A 254 8.65 8.29 -6.38
CA LEU A 254 9.97 8.74 -6.86
C LEU A 254 10.70 9.54 -5.79
N ASP A 255 10.02 10.48 -5.13
CA ASP A 255 10.62 11.32 -4.07
C ASP A 255 11.11 10.48 -2.89
N VAL A 256 10.32 9.52 -2.42
CA VAL A 256 10.73 8.62 -1.34
C VAL A 256 11.90 7.72 -1.76
N SER A 257 11.88 7.20 -2.98
CA SER A 257 12.98 6.39 -3.51
C SER A 257 14.29 7.16 -3.61
N ILE A 258 14.23 8.43 -4.02
CA ILE A 258 15.41 9.30 -4.15
C ILE A 258 15.90 9.76 -2.78
N SER A 259 14.98 10.19 -1.90
CA SER A 259 15.32 10.71 -0.58
C SER A 259 15.83 9.63 0.37
N GLY A 260 15.49 8.38 0.13
CA GLY A 260 15.72 7.29 1.07
C GLY A 260 14.81 7.37 2.31
N ILE A 261 14.91 6.37 3.18
CA ILE A 261 14.08 6.23 4.38
C ILE A 261 14.85 6.50 5.67
N GLY A 262 14.13 7.02 6.66
CA GLY A 262 14.65 7.29 8.01
C GLY A 262 15.65 8.45 8.07
N LYS A 263 16.15 8.72 9.27
CA LYS A 263 17.07 9.85 9.54
C LYS A 263 18.38 9.80 8.75
N LEU A 264 18.80 8.63 8.33
CA LEU A 264 20.08 8.42 7.62
C LEU A 264 19.89 8.37 6.11
N HIS A 265 18.69 8.61 5.59
CA HIS A 265 18.38 8.59 4.16
C HIS A 265 18.88 7.33 3.45
N LYS A 266 18.69 6.16 4.08
CA LYS A 266 19.12 4.90 3.51
C LYS A 266 18.23 4.49 2.35
N THR A 267 18.84 4.01 1.28
CA THR A 267 18.11 3.40 0.18
C THR A 267 17.33 2.19 0.69
N SER A 268 16.04 2.13 0.36
CA SER A 268 15.19 0.99 0.70
C SER A 268 15.61 -0.25 -0.11
N ILE A 269 15.53 -1.42 0.50
CA ILE A 269 15.74 -2.70 -0.21
C ILE A 269 14.47 -3.03 -0.99
N PHE A 270 13.32 -2.85 -0.38
CA PHE A 270 12.00 -3.09 -0.94
C PHE A 270 11.07 -1.86 -0.77
N PRO A 271 10.06 -1.72 -1.63
CA PRO A 271 9.78 -2.52 -2.83
C PRO A 271 10.78 -2.23 -3.97
N CYS A 272 11.00 -3.21 -4.85
CA CYS A 272 11.66 -2.95 -6.15
C CYS A 272 10.72 -2.08 -7.00
N GLY A 273 11.13 -0.85 -7.32
CA GLY A 273 10.36 0.07 -8.15
C GLY A 273 10.56 -0.22 -9.63
N ILE A 274 9.47 -0.44 -10.36
CA ILE A 274 9.47 -0.67 -11.80
C ILE A 274 8.71 0.46 -12.47
N PHE A 275 9.46 1.45 -13.01
CA PHE A 275 8.86 2.53 -13.80
C PHE A 275 8.51 2.02 -15.19
N GLN A 276 7.22 1.98 -15.51
CA GLN A 276 6.70 1.46 -16.77
C GLN A 276 6.77 2.53 -17.87
N LEU A 277 7.47 2.22 -18.96
CA LEU A 277 7.54 3.08 -20.14
C LEU A 277 6.44 2.72 -21.14
N MET A 278 5.55 3.66 -21.42
CA MET A 278 4.42 3.48 -22.35
C MET A 278 4.42 4.57 -23.42
N LYS A 279 4.23 4.15 -24.69
CA LYS A 279 4.10 5.09 -25.82
C LYS A 279 2.86 5.97 -25.64
N GLY A 280 3.04 7.28 -25.82
CA GLY A 280 1.96 8.27 -25.65
C GLY A 280 1.65 8.64 -24.20
N VAL A 281 2.38 8.08 -23.22
CA VAL A 281 2.21 8.38 -21.80
C VAL A 281 3.45 9.05 -21.19
N ASN A 282 4.65 8.49 -21.43
CA ASN A 282 5.85 8.97 -20.75
C ASN A 282 7.17 8.79 -21.54
N ARG A 283 7.12 8.35 -22.82
CA ARG A 283 8.34 8.04 -23.59
C ARG A 283 8.96 9.22 -24.33
N LYS A 284 8.18 10.25 -24.67
CA LYS A 284 8.61 11.36 -25.53
C LYS A 284 8.28 12.70 -24.88
N PRO A 285 9.04 13.77 -25.18
CA PRO A 285 8.64 15.12 -24.83
C PRO A 285 7.22 15.40 -25.33
N GLY A 286 6.39 15.97 -24.45
CA GLY A 286 4.98 16.24 -24.72
C GLY A 286 4.02 15.13 -24.27
N ASP A 287 4.49 13.94 -23.93
CA ASP A 287 3.65 12.93 -23.30
C ASP A 287 3.27 13.37 -21.86
N PRO A 288 2.05 13.02 -21.36
CA PRO A 288 1.53 13.52 -20.08
C PRO A 288 2.42 13.30 -18.85
N ASN A 289 3.14 12.20 -18.80
CA ASN A 289 4.01 11.81 -17.68
C ASN A 289 5.51 11.85 -18.03
N TYR A 290 5.89 12.54 -19.12
CA TYR A 290 7.29 12.62 -19.51
C TYR A 290 8.18 13.32 -18.48
N ASP A 291 7.63 14.32 -17.79
CA ASP A 291 8.28 15.05 -16.71
C ASP A 291 8.59 14.16 -15.48
N LEU A 292 7.80 13.11 -15.25
CA LEU A 292 8.02 12.13 -14.18
C LEU A 292 9.03 11.05 -14.55
N TYR A 293 9.25 10.82 -15.85
CA TYR A 293 10.27 9.89 -16.35
C TYR A 293 11.67 10.50 -16.35
N ARG A 294 11.78 11.80 -16.59
CA ARG A 294 13.06 12.54 -16.69
C ARG A 294 13.64 12.85 -15.31
#